data_e719256b20af69057ef219b64edd0f21
#
_entry.id   e719256b20af69057ef219b64edd0f21
#
_cell.length_a   1.000
_cell.length_b   1.000
_cell.length_c   1.000
_cell.angle_alpha   90.00
_cell.angle_beta   90.00
_cell.angle_gamma   90.00
#
_symmetry.space_group_name_H-M   'P 1'
#
loop_
_entity.id
_entity.type
_entity.pdbx_description
1 polymer ?
#
loop_
_entity_poly.entity_id
_entity_poly.type
_entity_poly.pdbx_seq_one_letter_code
_entity_poly.pdbx_strand_id
1 'polypeptide(L)'
;MFLEQVIEDYLENYADVPTENLILVTPHRRSALFLREIFAKKYRKAGISPEFITLDNLLERISGIKKMSEVQGLFELYKVYKEHTTTEVDDFEKFVGWGKMLWKDFDDIDQYLIAYKDIFPYVEAIKEVEHWSLGEKLTEMQEKHLAFWRTLGTYYNALHKEMYKQRQGYQGFIARVAYEQMDAYKRANEEKLHLFVGFNALSVAQEKVIQYILEEMQGDIYWDIEKHFLNSQHSAGYFIENYLDKWRYYRRGATKKWIVEDQLNTKIQVYGTPKQVNQIHLLTSLLEEIPTNELEQTAIVLSDSDMLLPLLQAIDTNKLSINITMGYPLQQTPVHDLISAYFKLYISGRWYHKEVKSLLEQPFLSSLLSENYKKDTITYINEHNLSYVYKKTLDKYKKEKDATIIDLLFDDQKNISVSKLIKNIIELLLVIKESLEKEDRENLLNLEY
;
A
#
# COMPACT_ATOMS: atom_id res chain seq x y z
N MET A 1 11.33 -27.19 -5.50
CA MET A 1 10.43 -26.04 -5.23
C MET A 1 10.38 -25.16 -6.48
N PHE A 2 9.23 -24.52 -6.82
CA PHE A 2 9.06 -23.73 -8.05
C PHE A 2 10.23 -22.75 -8.33
N LEU A 3 10.58 -21.91 -7.33
CA LEU A 3 11.67 -20.94 -7.48
C LEU A 3 13.05 -21.60 -7.72
N GLU A 4 13.28 -22.81 -7.20
CA GLU A 4 14.51 -23.56 -7.46
C GLU A 4 14.58 -24.04 -8.90
N GLN A 5 13.45 -24.51 -9.44
CA GLN A 5 13.35 -24.97 -10.83
C GLN A 5 13.62 -23.82 -11.82
N VAL A 6 13.17 -22.59 -11.49
CA VAL A 6 13.49 -21.40 -12.30
C VAL A 6 15.00 -21.17 -12.39
N ILE A 7 15.71 -21.29 -11.26
CA ILE A 7 17.17 -21.10 -11.25
C ILE A 7 17.87 -22.26 -11.95
N GLU A 8 17.38 -23.50 -11.82
CA GLU A 8 17.92 -24.65 -12.54
C GLU A 8 17.76 -24.49 -14.05
N ASP A 9 16.57 -24.06 -14.51
CA ASP A 9 16.33 -23.80 -15.93
C ASP A 9 17.26 -22.72 -16.50
N TYR A 10 17.50 -21.64 -15.73
CA TYR A 10 18.49 -20.63 -16.14
C TYR A 10 19.88 -21.25 -16.29
N LEU A 11 20.32 -22.06 -15.33
CA LEU A 11 21.63 -22.68 -15.35
C LEU A 11 21.79 -23.71 -16.48
N GLU A 12 20.71 -24.35 -16.90
CA GLU A 12 20.70 -25.34 -17.96
C GLU A 12 20.54 -24.73 -19.36
N ASN A 13 19.58 -23.80 -19.51
CA ASN A 13 19.15 -23.32 -20.83
C ASN A 13 19.66 -21.93 -21.18
N TYR A 14 20.19 -21.16 -20.22
CA TYR A 14 20.71 -19.81 -20.43
C TYR A 14 22.12 -19.63 -19.88
N ALA A 15 22.88 -20.70 -19.74
CA ALA A 15 24.24 -20.68 -19.19
C ALA A 15 25.22 -19.74 -19.94
N ASP A 16 24.94 -19.45 -21.21
CA ASP A 16 25.73 -18.56 -22.05
C ASP A 16 25.45 -17.06 -21.77
N VAL A 17 24.36 -16.75 -21.08
CA VAL A 17 24.02 -15.37 -20.70
C VAL A 17 24.77 -15.03 -19.42
N PRO A 18 25.65 -14.02 -19.42
CA PRO A 18 26.35 -13.58 -18.21
C PRO A 18 25.38 -13.13 -17.11
N THR A 19 25.68 -13.43 -15.86
CA THR A 19 24.81 -13.12 -14.71
C THR A 19 24.52 -11.62 -14.55
N GLU A 20 25.46 -10.74 -14.95
CA GLU A 20 25.26 -9.28 -15.02
C GLU A 20 24.22 -8.85 -16.05
N ASN A 21 23.87 -9.70 -16.99
CA ASN A 21 22.85 -9.46 -18.01
C ASN A 21 21.52 -10.11 -17.68
N LEU A 22 21.42 -10.83 -16.56
CA LEU A 22 20.20 -11.46 -16.10
C LEU A 22 19.39 -10.55 -15.18
N ILE A 23 18.11 -10.35 -15.49
CA ILE A 23 17.14 -9.63 -14.68
C ILE A 23 16.00 -10.59 -14.32
N LEU A 24 15.87 -10.92 -13.03
CA LEU A 24 14.77 -11.70 -12.51
C LEU A 24 13.69 -10.75 -11.98
N VAL A 25 12.52 -10.80 -12.60
CA VAL A 25 11.39 -9.91 -12.29
C VAL A 25 10.32 -10.71 -11.55
N THR A 26 9.92 -10.22 -10.39
CA THR A 26 8.92 -10.87 -9.53
C THR A 26 7.77 -9.91 -9.19
N PRO A 27 6.59 -10.43 -8.78
CA PRO A 27 5.50 -9.57 -8.31
C PRO A 27 5.82 -8.90 -6.96
N HIS A 28 6.63 -9.54 -6.09
CA HIS A 28 6.86 -9.11 -4.71
C HIS A 28 8.34 -9.14 -4.32
N ARG A 29 8.76 -8.22 -3.47
CA ARG A 29 10.15 -8.13 -2.95
C ARG A 29 10.60 -9.42 -2.24
N ARG A 30 9.68 -10.12 -1.56
CA ARG A 30 9.99 -11.37 -0.87
C ARG A 30 10.41 -12.47 -1.85
N SER A 31 9.67 -12.67 -2.94
CA SER A 31 10.04 -13.63 -3.98
C SER A 31 11.44 -13.33 -4.54
N ALA A 32 11.77 -12.05 -4.73
CA ALA A 32 13.10 -11.62 -5.15
C ALA A 32 14.19 -11.99 -4.13
N LEU A 33 13.91 -11.88 -2.82
CA LEU A 33 14.85 -12.29 -1.76
C LEU A 33 15.10 -13.81 -1.78
N PHE A 34 14.05 -14.62 -1.87
CA PHE A 34 14.19 -16.08 -1.95
C PHE A 34 14.93 -16.51 -3.22
N LEU A 35 14.61 -15.92 -4.38
CA LEU A 35 15.35 -16.20 -5.61
C LEU A 35 16.84 -15.87 -5.48
N ARG A 36 17.18 -14.75 -4.85
CA ARG A 36 18.58 -14.36 -4.57
C ARG A 36 19.29 -15.37 -3.69
N GLU A 37 18.62 -15.85 -2.63
CA GLU A 37 19.19 -16.85 -1.74
C GLU A 37 19.40 -18.19 -2.46
N ILE A 38 18.41 -18.66 -3.21
CA ILE A 38 18.49 -19.89 -4.00
C ILE A 38 19.60 -19.76 -5.05
N PHE A 39 19.65 -18.64 -5.76
CA PHE A 39 20.69 -18.38 -6.75
C PHE A 39 22.09 -18.45 -6.10
N ALA A 40 22.30 -17.80 -4.96
CA ALA A 40 23.58 -17.81 -4.25
C ALA A 40 24.00 -19.24 -3.80
N LYS A 41 23.03 -20.11 -3.46
CA LYS A 41 23.29 -21.51 -3.09
C LYS A 41 23.64 -22.38 -4.29
N LYS A 42 23.00 -22.17 -5.44
CA LYS A 42 23.16 -23.01 -6.64
C LYS A 42 24.27 -22.54 -7.60
N TYR A 43 24.43 -21.23 -7.76
CA TYR A 43 25.45 -20.64 -8.61
C TYR A 43 26.80 -20.60 -7.90
N ARG A 44 27.70 -21.54 -8.25
CA ARG A 44 28.99 -21.74 -7.58
C ARG A 44 30.18 -21.05 -8.27
N LYS A 45 29.92 -20.16 -9.24
CA LYS A 45 30.96 -19.44 -9.97
C LYS A 45 31.09 -18.03 -9.37
N ALA A 46 32.32 -17.49 -9.40
CA ALA A 46 32.52 -16.07 -9.09
C ALA A 46 31.98 -15.21 -10.25
N GLY A 47 31.26 -14.13 -9.93
CA GLY A 47 30.65 -13.24 -10.92
C GLY A 47 29.87 -12.11 -10.27
N ILE A 48 29.32 -11.24 -11.11
CA ILE A 48 28.41 -10.19 -10.70
C ILE A 48 27.03 -10.83 -10.47
N SER A 49 26.36 -10.50 -9.37
CA SER A 49 25.02 -11.04 -9.10
C SER A 49 24.00 -10.56 -10.14
N PRO A 50 23.05 -11.41 -10.54
CA PRO A 50 21.89 -10.97 -11.31
C PRO A 50 21.11 -9.86 -10.59
N GLU A 51 20.33 -9.12 -11.36
CA GLU A 51 19.34 -8.21 -10.77
C GLU A 51 18.09 -8.96 -10.36
N PHE A 52 17.62 -8.74 -9.12
CA PHE A 52 16.37 -9.24 -8.58
C PHE A 52 15.48 -8.04 -8.27
N ILE A 53 14.45 -7.83 -9.08
CA ILE A 53 13.59 -6.65 -8.98
C ILE A 53 12.10 -7.02 -9.01
N THR A 54 11.27 -6.10 -8.55
CA THR A 54 9.82 -6.23 -8.75
C THR A 54 9.41 -5.66 -10.11
N LEU A 55 8.24 -6.06 -10.60
CA LEU A 55 7.67 -5.49 -11.81
C LEU A 55 7.50 -3.96 -11.67
N ASP A 56 7.06 -3.47 -10.51
CA ASP A 56 6.94 -2.03 -10.26
C ASP A 56 8.27 -1.31 -10.42
N ASN A 57 9.37 -1.88 -9.90
CA ASN A 57 10.71 -1.30 -10.07
C ASN A 57 11.17 -1.33 -11.54
N LEU A 58 10.80 -2.37 -12.29
CA LEU A 58 11.08 -2.44 -13.72
C LEU A 58 10.33 -1.33 -14.48
N LEU A 59 9.03 -1.14 -14.19
CA LEU A 59 8.22 -0.09 -14.79
C LEU A 59 8.73 1.32 -14.45
N GLU A 60 9.13 1.57 -13.20
CA GLU A 60 9.78 2.82 -12.81
C GLU A 60 11.10 3.08 -13.56
N ARG A 61 11.88 2.02 -13.78
CA ARG A 61 13.13 2.10 -14.55
C ARG A 61 12.86 2.45 -16.01
N ILE A 62 11.92 1.75 -16.65
CA ILE A 62 11.59 1.96 -18.06
C ILE A 62 11.02 3.37 -18.27
N SER A 63 10.08 3.79 -17.43
CA SER A 63 9.44 5.10 -17.54
C SER A 63 10.31 6.28 -17.09
N GLY A 64 11.29 6.04 -16.21
CA GLY A 64 12.05 7.10 -15.53
C GLY A 64 11.19 7.90 -14.53
N ILE A 65 10.01 7.39 -14.16
CA ILE A 65 9.06 8.02 -13.24
C ILE A 65 8.99 7.23 -11.95
N LYS A 66 9.00 7.93 -10.80
CA LYS A 66 8.90 7.33 -9.48
C LYS A 66 7.48 7.35 -8.95
N LYS A 67 7.13 6.36 -8.13
CA LYS A 67 5.82 6.33 -7.50
C LYS A 67 5.65 7.49 -6.53
N MET A 68 4.56 8.25 -6.70
CA MET A 68 4.11 9.31 -5.83
C MET A 68 3.22 8.74 -4.72
N SER A 69 3.27 9.30 -3.52
CA SER A 69 2.31 8.93 -2.48
C SER A 69 0.91 9.45 -2.83
N GLU A 70 -0.14 8.75 -2.41
CA GLU A 70 -1.53 9.18 -2.64
C GLU A 70 -1.79 10.58 -2.07
N VAL A 71 -1.28 10.87 -0.88
CA VAL A 71 -1.43 12.20 -0.25
C VAL A 71 -0.81 13.30 -1.10
N GLN A 72 0.41 13.09 -1.58
CA GLN A 72 1.08 14.05 -2.47
C GLN A 72 0.29 14.20 -3.78
N GLY A 73 -0.17 13.08 -4.35
CA GLY A 73 -0.97 13.08 -5.56
C GLY A 73 -2.29 13.84 -5.44
N LEU A 74 -2.97 13.72 -4.30
CA LEU A 74 -4.18 14.50 -4.03
C LEU A 74 -3.92 16.00 -3.95
N PHE A 75 -2.79 16.43 -3.41
CA PHE A 75 -2.41 17.84 -3.44
C PHE A 75 -2.13 18.32 -4.87
N GLU A 76 -1.46 17.53 -5.70
CA GLU A 76 -1.22 17.89 -7.09
C GLU A 76 -2.54 17.93 -7.89
N LEU A 77 -3.42 16.96 -7.70
CA LEU A 77 -4.74 16.94 -8.33
C LEU A 77 -5.60 18.12 -7.87
N TYR A 78 -5.52 18.52 -6.59
CA TYR A 78 -6.23 19.70 -6.08
C TYR A 78 -5.72 21.01 -6.70
N LYS A 79 -4.41 21.15 -6.93
CA LYS A 79 -3.87 22.31 -7.66
C LYS A 79 -4.44 22.37 -9.08
N VAL A 80 -4.40 21.26 -9.79
CA VAL A 80 -4.98 21.15 -11.14
C VAL A 80 -6.47 21.49 -11.12
N TYR A 81 -7.22 20.95 -10.16
CA TYR A 81 -8.64 21.25 -9.97
C TYR A 81 -8.88 22.74 -9.80
N LYS A 82 -8.13 23.39 -8.90
CA LYS A 82 -8.26 24.86 -8.66
C LYS A 82 -7.94 25.70 -9.90
N GLU A 83 -6.94 25.30 -10.67
CA GLU A 83 -6.48 26.09 -11.84
C GLU A 83 -7.43 25.97 -13.03
N HIS A 84 -8.11 24.83 -13.17
CA HIS A 84 -8.91 24.53 -14.36
C HIS A 84 -10.42 24.52 -14.12
N THR A 85 -10.89 24.66 -12.87
CA THR A 85 -12.32 24.77 -12.56
C THR A 85 -12.82 26.17 -12.85
N THR A 86 -13.89 26.27 -13.64
CA THR A 86 -14.53 27.54 -14.02
C THR A 86 -15.71 27.91 -13.12
N THR A 87 -16.13 27.02 -12.26
CA THR A 87 -17.22 27.18 -11.29
C THR A 87 -16.67 27.45 -9.89
N GLU A 88 -17.53 27.45 -8.89
CA GLU A 88 -17.11 27.52 -7.48
C GLU A 88 -16.18 26.34 -7.14
N VAL A 89 -15.02 26.65 -6.60
CA VAL A 89 -13.99 25.65 -6.22
C VAL A 89 -14.24 25.21 -4.79
N ASP A 90 -14.37 23.90 -4.59
CA ASP A 90 -14.43 23.32 -3.25
C ASP A 90 -13.13 23.58 -2.48
N ASP A 91 -13.23 23.73 -1.17
CA ASP A 91 -12.07 23.69 -0.30
C ASP A 91 -11.42 22.29 -0.31
N PHE A 92 -10.18 22.21 0.22
CA PHE A 92 -9.44 20.94 0.17
C PHE A 92 -10.14 19.82 0.94
N GLU A 93 -10.83 20.11 2.03
CA GLU A 93 -11.52 19.11 2.85
C GLU A 93 -12.66 18.45 2.08
N LYS A 94 -13.50 19.24 1.40
CA LYS A 94 -14.55 18.71 0.53
C LYS A 94 -13.98 17.99 -0.67
N PHE A 95 -12.94 18.56 -1.30
CA PHE A 95 -12.28 17.96 -2.44
C PHE A 95 -11.75 16.56 -2.14
N VAL A 96 -11.08 16.34 -1.00
CA VAL A 96 -10.54 15.02 -0.62
C VAL A 96 -11.62 13.95 -0.56
N GLY A 97 -12.86 14.32 -0.20
CA GLY A 97 -13.98 13.39 -0.13
C GLY A 97 -14.28 12.69 -1.47
N TRP A 98 -14.11 13.37 -2.59
CA TRP A 98 -14.33 12.81 -3.94
C TRP A 98 -13.04 12.72 -4.78
N GLY A 99 -12.05 13.55 -4.51
CA GLY A 99 -10.78 13.60 -5.24
C GLY A 99 -10.00 12.28 -5.19
N LYS A 100 -10.12 11.51 -4.11
CA LYS A 100 -9.55 10.16 -4.01
C LYS A 100 -10.13 9.19 -5.05
N MET A 101 -11.43 9.27 -5.30
CA MET A 101 -12.09 8.47 -6.33
C MET A 101 -11.55 8.86 -7.71
N LEU A 102 -11.49 10.16 -8.01
CA LEU A 102 -10.98 10.66 -9.28
C LEU A 102 -9.51 10.27 -9.51
N TRP A 103 -8.68 10.33 -8.47
CA TRP A 103 -7.29 9.87 -8.52
C TRP A 103 -7.19 8.40 -8.91
N LYS A 104 -8.05 7.56 -8.32
CA LYS A 104 -8.12 6.13 -8.63
C LYS A 104 -8.64 5.88 -10.04
N ASP A 105 -9.68 6.60 -10.47
CA ASP A 105 -10.24 6.47 -11.82
C ASP A 105 -9.20 6.82 -12.90
N PHE A 106 -8.38 7.86 -12.67
CA PHE A 106 -7.28 8.21 -13.57
C PHE A 106 -6.18 7.14 -13.58
N ASP A 107 -5.85 6.58 -12.41
CA ASP A 107 -4.92 5.45 -12.31
C ASP A 107 -5.44 4.23 -13.11
N ASP A 108 -6.73 3.89 -12.96
CA ASP A 108 -7.37 2.78 -13.68
C ASP A 108 -7.38 3.01 -15.20
N ILE A 109 -7.70 4.23 -15.68
CA ILE A 109 -7.64 4.60 -17.09
C ILE A 109 -6.25 4.31 -17.68
N ASP A 110 -5.19 4.61 -16.93
CA ASP A 110 -3.82 4.38 -17.36
C ASP A 110 -3.41 2.92 -17.25
N GLN A 111 -3.79 2.23 -16.17
CA GLN A 111 -3.51 0.80 -16.01
C GLN A 111 -4.14 -0.05 -17.11
N TYR A 112 -5.34 0.33 -17.59
CA TYR A 112 -6.03 -0.37 -18.68
C TYR A 112 -5.71 0.19 -20.07
N LEU A 113 -4.79 1.17 -20.19
CA LEU A 113 -4.40 1.83 -21.43
C LEU A 113 -5.61 2.38 -22.21
N ILE A 114 -6.64 2.82 -21.49
CA ILE A 114 -7.84 3.36 -22.11
C ILE A 114 -7.48 4.65 -22.85
N ALA A 115 -8.01 4.81 -24.05
CA ALA A 115 -7.84 6.03 -24.84
C ALA A 115 -8.63 7.18 -24.19
N TYR A 116 -7.94 8.02 -23.43
CA TYR A 116 -8.59 9.12 -22.70
C TYR A 116 -9.33 10.11 -23.59
N LYS A 117 -8.90 10.24 -24.85
CA LYS A 117 -9.57 11.09 -25.85
C LYS A 117 -10.97 10.61 -26.20
N ASP A 118 -11.26 9.34 -26.00
CA ASP A 118 -12.54 8.73 -26.31
C ASP A 118 -13.41 8.58 -25.06
N ILE A 119 -12.81 8.21 -23.90
CA ILE A 119 -13.55 7.92 -22.68
C ILE A 119 -14.24 9.17 -22.10
N PHE A 120 -13.57 10.32 -22.02
CA PHE A 120 -14.16 11.51 -21.43
C PHE A 120 -15.32 12.08 -22.24
N PRO A 121 -15.24 12.23 -23.59
CA PRO A 121 -16.41 12.59 -24.40
C PRO A 121 -17.54 11.57 -24.31
N TYR A 122 -17.23 10.27 -24.20
CA TYR A 122 -18.25 9.23 -24.06
C TYR A 122 -18.99 9.34 -22.72
N VAL A 123 -18.28 9.54 -21.62
CA VAL A 123 -18.89 9.75 -20.29
C VAL A 123 -19.72 11.03 -20.26
N GLU A 124 -19.24 12.13 -20.86
CA GLU A 124 -19.99 13.38 -21.02
C GLU A 124 -21.31 13.13 -21.75
N ALA A 125 -21.27 12.45 -22.91
CA ALA A 125 -22.47 12.14 -23.70
C ALA A 125 -23.48 11.29 -22.93
N ILE A 126 -23.04 10.28 -22.16
CA ILE A 126 -23.93 9.48 -21.29
C ILE A 126 -24.60 10.37 -20.26
N LYS A 127 -23.85 11.25 -19.57
CA LYS A 127 -24.37 12.14 -18.55
C LYS A 127 -25.34 13.18 -19.13
N GLU A 128 -25.11 13.66 -20.35
CA GLU A 128 -26.07 14.50 -21.06
C GLU A 128 -27.38 13.74 -21.31
N VAL A 129 -27.32 12.49 -21.76
CA VAL A 129 -28.52 11.66 -21.99
C VAL A 129 -29.26 11.35 -20.69
N GLU A 130 -28.56 11.03 -19.59
CA GLU A 130 -29.16 10.79 -18.28
C GLU A 130 -29.93 12.01 -17.72
N HIS A 131 -29.51 13.23 -18.09
CA HIS A 131 -30.14 14.48 -17.70
C HIS A 131 -31.14 15.02 -18.72
N TRP A 132 -31.34 14.31 -19.82
CA TRP A 132 -32.21 14.75 -20.92
C TRP A 132 -33.68 14.51 -20.55
N SER A 133 -34.34 15.55 -20.07
CA SER A 133 -35.79 15.60 -19.94
C SER A 133 -36.37 16.26 -21.21
N LEU A 134 -37.35 15.60 -21.84
CA LEU A 134 -38.01 16.10 -23.04
C LEU A 134 -38.65 17.50 -22.78
N GLY A 135 -37.96 18.55 -23.13
CA GLY A 135 -38.51 19.92 -23.20
C GLY A 135 -38.29 20.82 -21.98
N GLU A 136 -37.60 20.39 -20.91
CA GLU A 136 -37.27 21.22 -19.77
C GLU A 136 -35.84 21.76 -19.87
N LYS A 137 -35.64 23.03 -19.45
CA LYS A 137 -34.29 23.59 -19.28
C LYS A 137 -33.62 22.92 -18.12
N LEU A 138 -32.33 22.61 -18.26
CA LEU A 138 -31.50 22.10 -17.20
C LEU A 138 -31.58 23.03 -15.97
N THR A 139 -31.61 22.44 -14.78
CA THR A 139 -31.46 23.19 -13.53
C THR A 139 -30.01 23.63 -13.38
N GLU A 140 -29.77 24.70 -12.63
CA GLU A 140 -28.42 25.19 -12.33
C GLU A 140 -27.51 24.07 -11.75
N MET A 141 -28.08 23.16 -10.97
CA MET A 141 -27.33 22.03 -10.40
C MET A 141 -26.93 21.02 -11.49
N GLN A 142 -27.81 20.74 -12.45
CA GLN A 142 -27.53 19.86 -13.57
C GLN A 142 -26.46 20.47 -14.51
N GLU A 143 -26.53 21.77 -14.75
CA GLU A 143 -25.50 22.49 -15.54
C GLU A 143 -24.13 22.43 -14.87
N LYS A 144 -24.04 22.63 -13.56
CA LYS A 144 -22.80 22.48 -12.77
C LYS A 144 -22.26 21.06 -12.83
N HIS A 145 -23.14 20.05 -12.74
CA HIS A 145 -22.76 18.66 -12.82
C HIS A 145 -22.21 18.30 -14.22
N LEU A 146 -22.86 18.72 -15.28
CA LEU A 146 -22.34 18.51 -16.65
C LEU A 146 -21.02 19.25 -16.89
N ALA A 147 -20.90 20.49 -16.40
CA ALA A 147 -19.64 21.24 -16.48
C ALA A 147 -18.47 20.47 -15.81
N PHE A 148 -18.71 19.84 -14.68
CA PHE A 148 -17.71 18.98 -14.03
C PHE A 148 -17.26 17.82 -14.94
N TRP A 149 -18.20 17.08 -15.53
CA TRP A 149 -17.87 15.96 -16.43
C TRP A 149 -17.07 16.42 -17.66
N ARG A 150 -17.38 17.58 -18.21
CA ARG A 150 -16.65 18.19 -19.34
C ARG A 150 -15.21 18.55 -19.00
N THR A 151 -14.94 18.87 -17.74
CA THR A 151 -13.58 19.27 -17.30
C THR A 151 -12.68 18.08 -16.93
N LEU A 152 -13.20 16.86 -16.79
CA LEU A 152 -12.39 15.69 -16.38
C LEU A 152 -11.20 15.42 -17.30
N GLY A 153 -11.39 15.51 -18.61
CA GLY A 153 -10.31 15.35 -19.59
C GLY A 153 -9.24 16.43 -19.45
N THR A 154 -9.62 17.66 -19.07
CA THR A 154 -8.68 18.74 -18.80
C THR A 154 -7.87 18.48 -17.54
N TYR A 155 -8.52 18.01 -16.45
CA TYR A 155 -7.82 17.65 -15.22
C TYR A 155 -6.84 16.51 -15.46
N TYR A 156 -7.25 15.45 -16.15
CA TYR A 156 -6.39 14.32 -16.50
C TYR A 156 -5.14 14.79 -17.27
N ASN A 157 -5.32 15.56 -18.35
CA ASN A 157 -4.20 16.05 -19.16
C ASN A 157 -3.27 17.00 -18.39
N ALA A 158 -3.83 17.89 -17.55
CA ALA A 158 -3.03 18.81 -16.74
C ALA A 158 -2.24 18.07 -15.68
N LEU A 159 -2.88 17.09 -15.00
CA LEU A 159 -2.21 16.23 -14.01
C LEU A 159 -1.05 15.44 -14.64
N HIS A 160 -1.28 14.84 -15.81
CA HIS A 160 -0.23 14.12 -16.55
C HIS A 160 0.97 15.03 -16.86
N LYS A 161 0.74 16.27 -17.31
CA LYS A 161 1.84 17.22 -17.54
C LYS A 161 2.65 17.50 -16.28
N GLU A 162 1.99 17.70 -15.13
CA GLU A 162 2.69 17.92 -13.87
C GLU A 162 3.45 16.68 -13.40
N MET A 163 2.87 15.49 -13.53
CA MET A 163 3.54 14.22 -13.20
C MET A 163 4.79 13.99 -14.07
N TYR A 164 4.72 14.25 -15.37
CA TYR A 164 5.88 14.19 -16.26
C TYR A 164 6.98 15.18 -15.83
N LYS A 165 6.61 16.40 -15.52
CA LYS A 165 7.56 17.45 -15.10
C LYS A 165 8.25 17.09 -13.79
N GLN A 166 7.52 16.53 -12.83
CA GLN A 166 8.05 16.12 -11.52
C GLN A 166 8.74 14.75 -11.57
N ARG A 167 8.58 13.99 -12.64
CA ARG A 167 9.01 12.59 -12.77
C ARG A 167 8.46 11.72 -11.62
N GLN A 168 7.23 11.98 -11.23
CA GLN A 168 6.50 11.24 -10.20
C GLN A 168 5.04 11.07 -10.61
N GLY A 169 4.43 9.92 -10.26
CA GLY A 169 3.04 9.66 -10.62
C GLY A 169 2.46 8.43 -9.91
N TYR A 170 1.20 8.14 -10.19
CA TYR A 170 0.55 6.90 -9.74
C TYR A 170 0.97 5.70 -10.61
N GLN A 171 0.63 4.51 -10.16
CA GLN A 171 1.11 3.27 -10.75
C GLN A 171 0.71 3.07 -12.21
N GLY A 172 -0.54 3.40 -12.57
CA GLY A 172 -1.01 3.31 -13.95
C GLY A 172 -0.29 4.25 -14.89
N PHE A 173 -0.04 5.52 -14.46
CA PHE A 173 0.75 6.47 -15.23
C PHE A 173 2.16 5.95 -15.49
N ILE A 174 2.82 5.40 -14.47
CA ILE A 174 4.15 4.79 -14.60
C ILE A 174 4.11 3.66 -15.62
N ALA A 175 3.10 2.78 -15.53
CA ALA A 175 2.97 1.63 -16.41
C ALA A 175 2.65 2.03 -17.86
N ARG A 176 1.77 3.02 -18.08
CA ARG A 176 1.48 3.59 -19.41
C ARG A 176 2.74 4.18 -20.04
N VAL A 177 3.46 5.03 -19.31
CA VAL A 177 4.69 5.65 -19.81
C VAL A 177 5.76 4.60 -20.07
N ALA A 178 5.87 3.58 -19.21
CA ALA A 178 6.77 2.46 -19.46
C ALA A 178 6.45 1.76 -20.79
N TYR A 179 5.17 1.46 -21.04
CA TYR A 179 4.76 0.86 -22.31
C TYR A 179 5.10 1.77 -23.51
N GLU A 180 4.85 3.07 -23.42
CA GLU A 180 5.18 4.04 -24.47
C GLU A 180 6.70 4.15 -24.75
N GLN A 181 7.55 3.81 -23.78
CA GLN A 181 9.00 3.89 -23.88
C GLN A 181 9.70 2.56 -24.19
N MET A 182 8.95 1.49 -24.49
CA MET A 182 9.53 0.16 -24.71
C MET A 182 10.57 0.11 -25.82
N ASP A 183 10.39 0.86 -26.93
CA ASP A 183 11.37 0.90 -28.01
C ASP A 183 12.71 1.49 -27.58
N ALA A 184 12.68 2.50 -26.72
CA ALA A 184 13.89 3.10 -26.15
C ALA A 184 14.58 2.14 -25.15
N TYR A 185 13.77 1.47 -24.33
CA TYR A 185 14.26 0.46 -23.38
C TYR A 185 14.93 -0.72 -24.10
N LYS A 186 14.31 -1.24 -25.17
CA LYS A 186 14.88 -2.31 -26.01
C LYS A 186 16.27 -1.94 -26.50
N ARG A 187 16.43 -0.77 -27.15
CA ARG A 187 17.72 -0.32 -27.68
C ARG A 187 18.82 -0.22 -26.62
N ALA A 188 18.46 0.13 -25.38
CA ALA A 188 19.41 0.27 -24.29
C ALA A 188 19.73 -1.04 -23.56
N ASN A 189 18.96 -2.11 -23.80
CA ASN A 189 19.02 -3.37 -23.05
C ASN A 189 18.95 -4.61 -23.95
N GLU A 190 19.48 -4.56 -25.16
CA GLU A 190 19.43 -5.67 -26.15
C GLU A 190 20.07 -6.95 -25.62
N GLU A 191 21.13 -6.85 -24.79
CA GLU A 191 21.84 -7.98 -24.22
C GLU A 191 21.21 -8.54 -22.93
N LYS A 192 20.16 -7.88 -22.40
CA LYS A 192 19.57 -8.27 -21.14
C LYS A 192 18.54 -9.38 -21.31
N LEU A 193 18.67 -10.45 -20.53
CA LEU A 193 17.68 -11.50 -20.40
C LEU A 193 16.73 -11.20 -19.24
N HIS A 194 15.44 -11.16 -19.53
CA HIS A 194 14.40 -10.92 -18.51
C HIS A 194 13.65 -12.21 -18.21
N LEU A 195 13.69 -12.68 -16.97
CA LEU A 195 12.92 -13.83 -16.52
C LEU A 195 11.82 -13.38 -15.57
N PHE A 196 10.57 -13.50 -16.01
CA PHE A 196 9.39 -13.17 -15.22
C PHE A 196 8.94 -14.39 -14.41
N VAL A 197 8.79 -14.25 -13.09
CA VAL A 197 8.64 -15.40 -12.19
C VAL A 197 7.44 -15.24 -11.26
N GLY A 198 6.46 -16.16 -11.34
CA GLY A 198 5.36 -16.30 -10.38
C GLY A 198 4.30 -15.21 -10.47
N PHE A 199 4.00 -14.75 -11.66
CA PHE A 199 2.90 -13.79 -11.89
C PHE A 199 1.54 -14.50 -11.99
N ASN A 200 0.46 -13.73 -11.74
CA ASN A 200 -0.91 -14.16 -11.96
C ASN A 200 -1.70 -13.02 -12.64
N ALA A 201 -2.47 -12.23 -11.90
CA ALA A 201 -3.21 -11.11 -12.47
C ALA A 201 -2.27 -9.94 -12.81
N LEU A 202 -2.44 -9.38 -14.01
CA LEU A 202 -1.70 -8.22 -14.52
C LEU A 202 -2.68 -7.17 -15.01
N SER A 203 -2.36 -5.88 -14.83
CA SER A 203 -3.08 -4.82 -15.56
C SER A 203 -2.72 -4.87 -17.05
N VAL A 204 -3.56 -4.27 -17.90
CA VAL A 204 -3.30 -4.26 -19.35
C VAL A 204 -1.95 -3.63 -19.69
N ALA A 205 -1.57 -2.55 -19.01
CA ALA A 205 -0.27 -1.90 -19.23
C ALA A 205 0.90 -2.80 -18.85
N GLN A 206 0.82 -3.48 -17.69
CA GLN A 206 1.82 -4.46 -17.26
C GLN A 206 1.92 -5.63 -18.24
N GLU A 207 0.77 -6.17 -18.65
CA GLU A 207 0.70 -7.24 -19.64
C GLU A 207 1.38 -6.85 -20.96
N LYS A 208 1.13 -5.64 -21.45
CA LYS A 208 1.74 -5.15 -22.71
C LYS A 208 3.26 -4.95 -22.59
N VAL A 209 3.75 -4.49 -21.45
CA VAL A 209 5.21 -4.38 -21.22
C VAL A 209 5.87 -5.76 -21.20
N ILE A 210 5.28 -6.73 -20.49
CA ILE A 210 5.78 -8.10 -20.45
C ILE A 210 5.75 -8.73 -21.84
N GLN A 211 4.62 -8.65 -22.56
CA GLN A 211 4.52 -9.19 -23.93
C GLN A 211 5.56 -8.57 -24.86
N TYR A 212 5.80 -7.26 -24.78
CA TYR A 212 6.82 -6.61 -25.60
C TYR A 212 8.21 -7.20 -25.34
N ILE A 213 8.58 -7.40 -24.06
CA ILE A 213 9.88 -8.00 -23.71
C ILE A 213 9.97 -9.44 -24.22
N LEU A 214 8.93 -10.25 -24.03
CA LEU A 214 8.91 -11.64 -24.47
C LEU A 214 8.92 -11.80 -26.00
N GLU A 215 8.37 -10.85 -26.75
CA GLU A 215 8.25 -10.94 -28.21
C GLU A 215 9.38 -10.26 -28.97
N GLU A 216 9.96 -9.19 -28.40
CA GLU A 216 10.86 -8.28 -29.11
C GLU A 216 12.26 -8.20 -28.46
N MET A 217 12.46 -8.81 -27.29
CA MET A 217 13.74 -8.84 -26.56
C MET A 217 14.06 -10.29 -26.16
N GLN A 218 15.08 -10.48 -25.33
CA GLN A 218 15.36 -11.77 -24.70
C GLN A 218 14.58 -11.87 -23.38
N GLY A 219 13.66 -12.81 -23.31
CA GLY A 219 12.84 -13.00 -22.10
C GLY A 219 12.07 -14.30 -22.08
N ASP A 220 11.71 -14.70 -20.87
CA ASP A 220 10.85 -15.85 -20.62
C ASP A 220 9.97 -15.62 -19.40
N ILE A 221 8.90 -16.41 -19.26
CA ILE A 221 7.96 -16.30 -18.14
C ILE A 221 7.61 -17.66 -17.56
N TYR A 222 7.62 -17.76 -16.23
CA TYR A 222 7.41 -18.97 -15.46
C TYR A 222 6.15 -18.82 -14.60
N TRP A 223 5.19 -19.74 -14.82
CA TRP A 223 3.90 -19.77 -14.11
C TRP A 223 3.90 -20.83 -13.02
N ASP A 224 3.51 -20.45 -11.83
CA ASP A 224 3.32 -21.37 -10.71
C ASP A 224 1.84 -21.72 -10.59
N ILE A 225 1.40 -22.73 -11.34
CA ILE A 225 0.01 -23.18 -11.38
C ILE A 225 -0.07 -24.67 -11.66
N GLU A 226 -0.99 -25.36 -11.01
CA GLU A 226 -1.29 -26.78 -11.31
C GLU A 226 -2.21 -26.91 -12.53
N LYS A 227 -1.99 -27.94 -13.31
CA LYS A 227 -2.64 -28.15 -14.60
C LYS A 227 -4.16 -28.29 -14.51
N HIS A 228 -4.70 -28.84 -13.42
CA HIS A 228 -6.14 -28.97 -13.24
C HIS A 228 -6.88 -27.63 -13.08
N PHE A 229 -6.20 -26.58 -12.65
CA PHE A 229 -6.79 -25.22 -12.62
C PHE A 229 -6.89 -24.59 -14.01
N LEU A 230 -6.15 -25.12 -14.99
CA LEU A 230 -6.27 -24.77 -16.39
C LEU A 230 -7.35 -25.65 -17.03
N ASN A 231 -8.21 -25.08 -17.86
CA ASN A 231 -9.36 -25.75 -18.51
C ASN A 231 -10.48 -26.22 -17.55
N SER A 232 -10.44 -25.86 -16.27
CA SER A 232 -11.45 -26.27 -15.27
C SER A 232 -12.52 -25.23 -15.00
N GLN A 233 -12.49 -24.08 -15.64
CA GLN A 233 -13.31 -22.88 -15.33
C GLN A 233 -13.12 -22.39 -13.88
N HIS A 234 -12.08 -22.83 -13.20
CA HIS A 234 -11.76 -22.39 -11.86
C HIS A 234 -11.09 -20.99 -11.88
N SER A 235 -11.52 -20.10 -11.02
CA SER A 235 -11.04 -18.71 -10.99
C SER A 235 -9.52 -18.57 -10.82
N ALA A 236 -8.86 -19.55 -10.20
CA ALA A 236 -7.40 -19.55 -10.02
C ALA A 236 -6.63 -19.62 -11.35
N GLY A 237 -7.18 -20.31 -12.38
CA GLY A 237 -6.57 -20.43 -13.70
C GLY A 237 -6.89 -19.28 -14.66
N TYR A 238 -7.91 -18.49 -14.37
CA TYR A 238 -8.53 -17.55 -15.32
C TYR A 238 -7.54 -16.63 -16.03
N PHE A 239 -6.64 -15.99 -15.32
CA PHE A 239 -5.69 -15.05 -15.93
C PHE A 239 -4.65 -15.79 -16.76
N ILE A 240 -4.05 -16.85 -16.21
CA ILE A 240 -2.99 -17.59 -16.88
C ILE A 240 -3.53 -18.28 -18.15
N GLU A 241 -4.73 -18.88 -18.13
CA GLU A 241 -5.40 -19.41 -19.32
C GLU A 241 -5.53 -18.35 -20.41
N ASN A 242 -6.03 -17.16 -20.04
CA ASN A 242 -6.17 -16.06 -21.00
C ASN A 242 -4.82 -15.66 -21.62
N TYR A 243 -3.74 -15.64 -20.84
CA TYR A 243 -2.41 -15.32 -21.36
C TYR A 243 -1.89 -16.42 -22.29
N LEU A 244 -2.03 -17.67 -21.89
CA LEU A 244 -1.60 -18.83 -22.71
C LEU A 244 -2.33 -18.89 -24.06
N ASP A 245 -3.60 -18.48 -24.10
CA ASP A 245 -4.41 -18.49 -25.32
C ASP A 245 -4.22 -17.24 -26.17
N LYS A 246 -4.08 -16.05 -25.56
CA LYS A 246 -4.15 -14.79 -26.28
C LYS A 246 -2.79 -14.23 -26.65
N TRP A 247 -1.74 -14.49 -25.86
CA TRP A 247 -0.44 -13.90 -26.13
C TRP A 247 0.19 -14.45 -27.40
N ARG A 248 0.65 -13.54 -28.25
CA ARG A 248 1.34 -13.87 -29.50
C ARG A 248 2.60 -14.69 -29.26
N TYR A 249 3.26 -14.48 -28.13
CA TYR A 249 4.40 -15.25 -27.64
C TYR A 249 4.12 -16.76 -27.70
N TYR A 250 3.01 -17.23 -27.10
CA TYR A 250 2.63 -18.65 -27.11
C TYR A 250 2.11 -19.13 -28.48
N ARG A 251 1.40 -18.27 -29.23
CA ARG A 251 0.94 -18.60 -30.59
C ARG A 251 2.08 -18.80 -31.58
N ARG A 252 3.28 -18.26 -31.30
CA ARG A 252 4.51 -18.46 -32.07
C ARG A 252 5.26 -19.73 -31.64
N GLY A 253 4.73 -20.54 -30.74
CA GLY A 253 5.29 -21.83 -30.32
C GLY A 253 6.20 -21.77 -29.11
N ALA A 254 6.18 -20.69 -28.32
CA ALA A 254 6.92 -20.63 -27.07
C ALA A 254 6.48 -21.73 -26.09
N THR A 255 7.42 -22.30 -25.38
CA THR A 255 7.17 -23.37 -24.42
C THR A 255 6.43 -22.81 -23.20
N LYS A 256 5.39 -23.52 -22.76
CA LYS A 256 4.67 -23.21 -21.52
C LYS A 256 5.51 -23.73 -20.36
N LYS A 257 6.24 -22.86 -19.69
CA LYS A 257 7.13 -23.23 -18.58
C LYS A 257 6.38 -23.32 -17.26
N TRP A 258 6.65 -24.38 -16.54
CA TRP A 258 6.18 -24.68 -15.17
C TRP A 258 4.66 -24.66 -14.99
N ILE A 259 3.99 -25.41 -15.82
CA ILE A 259 2.67 -25.91 -15.47
C ILE A 259 2.92 -27.18 -14.68
N VAL A 260 2.73 -27.14 -13.37
CA VAL A 260 2.93 -28.28 -12.48
C VAL A 260 1.83 -29.32 -12.75
N GLU A 261 2.20 -30.59 -12.88
CA GLU A 261 1.20 -31.67 -12.92
C GLU A 261 0.52 -31.82 -11.55
N ASP A 262 -0.76 -32.22 -11.58
CA ASP A 262 -1.61 -32.28 -10.39
C ASP A 262 -0.99 -33.11 -9.26
N GLN A 263 -0.78 -32.51 -8.12
CA GLN A 263 -0.40 -33.20 -6.90
C GLN A 263 -1.66 -33.63 -6.14
N LEU A 264 -2.24 -34.75 -6.53
CA LEU A 264 -3.50 -35.29 -5.99
C LEU A 264 -3.44 -35.70 -4.50
N ASN A 265 -2.31 -35.56 -3.83
CA ASN A 265 -2.10 -36.02 -2.44
C ASN A 265 -2.30 -34.93 -1.39
N THR A 266 -2.85 -33.77 -1.75
CA THR A 266 -3.10 -32.70 -0.78
C THR A 266 -4.26 -33.08 0.16
N LYS A 267 -3.97 -33.19 1.47
CA LYS A 267 -4.98 -33.42 2.48
C LYS A 267 -5.64 -32.11 2.87
N ILE A 268 -6.93 -31.96 2.58
CA ILE A 268 -7.72 -30.77 2.94
C ILE A 268 -8.61 -31.09 4.13
N GLN A 269 -8.57 -30.28 5.18
CA GLN A 269 -9.48 -30.34 6.32
C GLN A 269 -10.24 -29.01 6.42
N VAL A 270 -11.56 -29.09 6.53
CA VAL A 270 -12.43 -27.92 6.62
C VAL A 270 -13.12 -27.89 7.97
N TYR A 271 -13.01 -26.81 8.69
CA TYR A 271 -13.59 -26.62 10.00
C TYR A 271 -14.59 -25.46 9.98
N GLY A 272 -15.82 -25.71 10.43
CA GLY A 272 -16.83 -24.68 10.59
C GLY A 272 -16.82 -24.11 12.01
N THR A 273 -16.74 -22.79 12.14
CA THR A 273 -16.78 -22.11 13.44
C THR A 273 -17.82 -21.00 13.44
N PRO A 274 -18.52 -20.76 14.57
CA PRO A 274 -19.65 -19.82 14.60
C PRO A 274 -19.27 -18.33 14.54
N LYS A 275 -18.02 -17.97 14.81
CA LYS A 275 -17.51 -16.58 14.80
C LYS A 275 -16.01 -16.56 14.50
N GLN A 276 -15.50 -15.41 14.03
CA GLN A 276 -14.06 -15.21 13.75
C GLN A 276 -13.16 -15.51 14.95
N VAL A 277 -13.55 -15.12 16.17
CA VAL A 277 -12.79 -15.42 17.40
C VAL A 277 -12.62 -16.93 17.61
N ASN A 278 -13.65 -17.73 17.32
CA ASN A 278 -13.55 -19.18 17.43
C ASN A 278 -12.65 -19.81 16.37
N GLN A 279 -12.47 -19.16 15.21
CA GLN A 279 -11.45 -19.58 14.23
C GLN A 279 -10.05 -19.46 14.84
N ILE A 280 -9.79 -18.39 15.59
CA ILE A 280 -8.50 -18.17 16.24
C ILE A 280 -8.26 -19.21 17.32
N HIS A 281 -9.23 -19.50 18.17
CA HIS A 281 -9.10 -20.54 19.18
C HIS A 281 -8.86 -21.93 18.57
N LEU A 282 -9.57 -22.27 17.50
CA LEU A 282 -9.33 -23.52 16.79
C LEU A 282 -7.92 -23.54 16.17
N LEU A 283 -7.49 -22.44 15.55
CA LEU A 283 -6.17 -22.34 14.96
C LEU A 283 -5.06 -22.52 15.99
N THR A 284 -5.17 -21.91 17.18
CA THR A 284 -4.19 -22.11 18.26
C THR A 284 -4.11 -23.57 18.70
N SER A 285 -5.25 -24.26 18.82
CA SER A 285 -5.27 -25.68 19.13
C SER A 285 -4.61 -26.53 18.03
N LEU A 286 -4.87 -26.20 16.74
CA LEU A 286 -4.22 -26.90 15.63
C LEU A 286 -2.70 -26.65 15.58
N LEU A 287 -2.23 -25.44 15.93
CA LEU A 287 -0.81 -25.13 16.01
C LEU A 287 -0.08 -25.93 17.10
N GLU A 288 -0.75 -26.23 18.22
CA GLU A 288 -0.21 -27.05 19.28
C GLU A 288 -0.02 -28.52 18.87
N GLU A 289 -0.77 -29.00 17.88
CA GLU A 289 -0.67 -30.36 17.34
C GLU A 289 0.46 -30.51 16.32
N ILE A 290 0.99 -29.39 15.78
CA ILE A 290 2.05 -29.41 14.74
C ILE A 290 3.40 -29.70 15.40
N PRO A 291 4.16 -30.71 14.91
CA PRO A 291 5.51 -30.98 15.39
C PRO A 291 6.43 -29.76 15.21
N THR A 292 7.30 -29.50 16.18
CA THR A 292 8.18 -28.33 16.19
C THR A 292 9.06 -28.22 14.95
N ASN A 293 9.48 -29.33 14.35
CA ASN A 293 10.27 -29.36 13.13
C ASN A 293 9.46 -29.03 11.85
N GLU A 294 8.13 -28.99 11.92
CA GLU A 294 7.24 -28.63 10.80
C GLU A 294 6.76 -27.19 10.92
N LEU A 295 6.93 -26.52 12.07
CA LEU A 295 6.49 -25.14 12.28
C LEU A 295 7.15 -24.16 11.31
N GLU A 296 8.43 -24.33 10.98
CA GLU A 296 9.14 -23.49 9.99
C GLU A 296 8.56 -23.60 8.57
N GLN A 297 7.85 -24.68 8.28
CA GLN A 297 7.17 -24.91 7.00
C GLN A 297 5.67 -24.59 7.05
N THR A 298 5.20 -24.10 8.20
CA THR A 298 3.78 -23.77 8.42
C THR A 298 3.51 -22.30 8.10
N ALA A 299 2.48 -22.03 7.30
CA ALA A 299 2.02 -20.68 7.00
C ALA A 299 0.57 -20.49 7.44
N ILE A 300 0.30 -19.39 8.14
CA ILE A 300 -1.05 -18.96 8.48
C ILE A 300 -1.45 -17.88 7.48
N VAL A 301 -2.53 -18.11 6.74
CA VAL A 301 -3.08 -17.17 5.76
C VAL A 301 -4.38 -16.59 6.30
N LEU A 302 -4.40 -15.30 6.59
CA LEU A 302 -5.59 -14.58 7.05
C LEU A 302 -6.31 -13.96 5.85
N SER A 303 -7.60 -14.23 5.72
CA SER A 303 -8.47 -13.59 4.72
C SER A 303 -8.87 -12.16 5.11
N ASP A 304 -8.77 -11.84 6.39
CA ASP A 304 -9.14 -10.55 6.99
C ASP A 304 -7.99 -10.05 7.88
N SER A 305 -7.50 -8.85 7.60
CA SER A 305 -6.42 -8.22 8.38
C SER A 305 -6.80 -7.96 9.83
N ASP A 306 -8.09 -7.77 10.12
CA ASP A 306 -8.58 -7.50 11.48
C ASP A 306 -8.39 -8.70 12.41
N MET A 307 -8.17 -9.89 11.86
CA MET A 307 -7.86 -11.09 12.65
C MET A 307 -6.41 -11.16 13.14
N LEU A 308 -5.51 -10.30 12.62
CA LEU A 308 -4.08 -10.37 12.97
C LEU A 308 -3.84 -10.12 14.46
N LEU A 309 -4.35 -9.03 15.01
CA LEU A 309 -4.12 -8.69 16.43
C LEU A 309 -4.72 -9.72 17.38
N PRO A 310 -6.00 -10.14 17.25
CA PRO A 310 -6.53 -11.23 18.05
C PRO A 310 -5.72 -12.54 17.96
N LEU A 311 -5.19 -12.86 16.76
CA LEU A 311 -4.33 -14.03 16.57
C LEU A 311 -3.02 -13.89 17.34
N LEU A 312 -2.34 -12.75 17.25
CA LEU A 312 -1.09 -12.49 17.96
C LEU A 312 -1.26 -12.54 19.50
N GLN A 313 -2.43 -12.12 19.98
CA GLN A 313 -2.76 -12.21 21.41
C GLN A 313 -3.07 -13.65 21.86
N ALA A 314 -3.52 -14.51 20.96
CA ALA A 314 -3.86 -15.90 21.26
C ALA A 314 -2.66 -16.86 21.17
N ILE A 315 -1.65 -16.52 20.37
CA ILE A 315 -0.44 -17.33 20.21
C ILE A 315 0.56 -17.02 21.33
N ASP A 316 1.13 -18.06 21.93
CA ASP A 316 2.23 -17.91 22.89
C ASP A 316 3.55 -17.61 22.16
N THR A 317 3.87 -16.33 22.04
CA THR A 317 5.08 -15.83 21.36
C THR A 317 6.38 -16.24 22.05
N ASN A 318 6.32 -16.68 23.32
CA ASN A 318 7.50 -17.22 24.01
C ASN A 318 7.86 -18.63 23.51
N LYS A 319 6.87 -19.36 22.98
CA LYS A 319 7.08 -20.72 22.46
C LYS A 319 7.27 -20.76 20.94
N LEU A 320 6.69 -19.80 20.22
CA LEU A 320 6.64 -19.80 18.77
C LEU A 320 7.33 -18.55 18.20
N SER A 321 8.31 -18.74 17.35
CA SER A 321 8.87 -17.65 16.53
C SER A 321 7.95 -17.38 15.35
N ILE A 322 7.45 -16.15 15.21
CA ILE A 322 6.47 -15.76 14.19
C ILE A 322 7.08 -14.72 13.27
N ASN A 323 6.90 -14.90 11.97
CA ASN A 323 7.24 -13.89 10.96
C ASN A 323 5.95 -13.31 10.35
N ILE A 324 5.66 -12.05 10.65
CA ILE A 324 4.48 -11.34 10.15
C ILE A 324 4.81 -10.69 8.81
N THR A 325 3.99 -10.94 7.79
CA THR A 325 4.21 -10.46 6.42
C THR A 325 3.15 -9.51 5.91
N MET A 326 2.05 -9.36 6.64
CA MET A 326 0.98 -8.41 6.31
C MET A 326 1.12 -7.13 7.12
N GLY A 327 0.69 -6.01 6.54
CA GLY A 327 0.61 -4.74 7.26
C GLY A 327 -0.56 -4.72 8.24
N TYR A 328 -0.38 -3.99 9.34
CA TYR A 328 -1.47 -3.71 10.27
C TYR A 328 -1.91 -2.23 10.09
N PRO A 329 -3.22 -1.95 9.97
CA PRO A 329 -3.69 -0.58 9.76
C PRO A 329 -3.34 0.32 10.95
N LEU A 330 -2.58 1.40 10.71
CA LEU A 330 -2.20 2.35 11.76
C LEU A 330 -3.43 2.90 12.50
N GLN A 331 -4.57 3.04 11.81
CA GLN A 331 -5.85 3.49 12.39
C GLN A 331 -6.35 2.61 13.55
N GLN A 332 -5.92 1.36 13.63
CA GLN A 332 -6.31 0.42 14.68
C GLN A 332 -5.29 0.37 15.83
N THR A 333 -4.31 1.26 15.82
CA THR A 333 -3.25 1.31 16.84
C THR A 333 -3.51 2.43 17.86
N PRO A 334 -3.11 2.24 19.13
CA PRO A 334 -3.17 3.31 20.13
C PRO A 334 -2.36 4.55 19.75
N VAL A 335 -1.33 4.42 18.91
CA VAL A 335 -0.55 5.54 18.38
C VAL A 335 -1.42 6.46 17.52
N HIS A 336 -2.30 5.89 16.68
CA HIS A 336 -3.26 6.67 15.90
C HIS A 336 -4.21 7.48 16.80
N ASP A 337 -4.69 6.87 17.89
CA ASP A 337 -5.59 7.54 18.83
C ASP A 337 -4.90 8.71 19.53
N LEU A 338 -3.64 8.54 19.93
CA LEU A 338 -2.81 9.61 20.48
C LEU A 338 -2.64 10.76 19.50
N ILE A 339 -2.23 10.46 18.26
CA ILE A 339 -2.02 11.47 17.20
C ILE A 339 -3.34 12.19 16.87
N SER A 340 -4.42 11.44 16.76
CA SER A 340 -5.77 12.00 16.48
C SER A 340 -6.25 12.91 17.61
N ALA A 341 -6.08 12.50 18.85
CA ALA A 341 -6.43 13.31 20.02
C ALA A 341 -5.58 14.59 20.09
N TYR A 342 -4.28 14.50 19.78
CA TYR A 342 -3.38 15.65 19.73
C TYR A 342 -3.83 16.68 18.68
N PHE A 343 -4.04 16.27 17.43
CA PHE A 343 -4.48 17.21 16.39
C PHE A 343 -5.88 17.77 16.66
N LYS A 344 -6.80 16.98 17.17
CA LYS A 344 -8.14 17.41 17.52
C LYS A 344 -8.13 18.57 18.53
N LEU A 345 -7.19 18.54 19.48
CA LEU A 345 -6.99 19.62 20.45
C LEU A 345 -6.73 20.99 19.79
N TYR A 346 -6.04 21.01 18.62
CA TYR A 346 -5.65 22.24 17.93
C TYR A 346 -6.64 22.68 16.84
N ILE A 347 -7.43 21.76 16.29
CA ILE A 347 -8.42 22.08 15.24
C ILE A 347 -9.49 23.05 15.75
N SER A 348 -9.92 22.87 17.00
CA SER A 348 -10.94 23.73 17.61
C SER A 348 -10.46 25.15 17.96
N GLY A 349 -9.15 25.40 17.90
CA GLY A 349 -8.51 26.68 18.30
C GLY A 349 -8.58 27.00 19.79
N ARG A 350 -9.21 26.15 20.61
CA ARG A 350 -9.35 26.25 22.05
C ARG A 350 -9.30 24.87 22.69
N TRP A 351 -8.55 24.72 23.76
CA TRP A 351 -8.41 23.43 24.45
C TRP A 351 -9.65 23.12 25.29
N TYR A 352 -10.56 22.34 24.71
CA TYR A 352 -11.78 21.90 25.40
C TYR A 352 -11.44 20.84 26.45
N HIS A 353 -12.03 20.96 27.64
CA HIS A 353 -11.65 20.15 28.80
C HIS A 353 -11.74 18.62 28.57
N LYS A 354 -12.70 18.15 27.75
CA LYS A 354 -12.83 16.72 27.45
C LYS A 354 -11.68 16.23 26.58
N GLU A 355 -11.23 17.04 25.62
CA GLU A 355 -10.11 16.70 24.73
C GLU A 355 -8.79 16.69 25.51
N VAL A 356 -8.60 17.67 26.39
CA VAL A 356 -7.41 17.71 27.29
C VAL A 356 -7.37 16.47 28.19
N LYS A 357 -8.49 16.11 28.83
CA LYS A 357 -8.57 14.93 29.68
C LYS A 357 -8.30 13.64 28.87
N SER A 358 -8.97 13.48 27.74
CA SER A 358 -8.77 12.34 26.86
C SER A 358 -7.31 12.18 26.42
N LEU A 359 -6.63 13.30 26.16
CA LEU A 359 -5.22 13.26 25.79
C LEU A 359 -4.32 12.88 26.96
N LEU A 360 -4.54 13.43 28.17
CA LEU A 360 -3.77 13.09 29.37
C LEU A 360 -3.96 11.64 29.83
N GLU A 361 -5.09 11.04 29.50
CA GLU A 361 -5.44 9.65 29.82
C GLU A 361 -4.94 8.63 28.78
N GLN A 362 -4.27 9.09 27.70
CA GLN A 362 -3.73 8.17 26.70
C GLN A 362 -2.71 7.19 27.31
N PRO A 363 -2.79 5.88 26.99
CA PRO A 363 -1.94 4.84 27.58
C PRO A 363 -0.44 5.13 27.50
N PHE A 364 0.04 5.62 26.34
CA PHE A 364 1.46 5.94 26.14
C PHE A 364 1.97 7.10 26.97
N LEU A 365 1.09 7.96 27.49
CA LEU A 365 1.46 9.07 28.36
C LEU A 365 1.46 8.64 29.84
N SER A 366 0.94 7.46 30.14
CA SER A 366 0.82 6.98 31.53
C SER A 366 2.16 6.77 32.19
N SER A 367 3.16 6.24 31.46
CA SER A 367 4.53 6.05 31.97
C SER A 367 5.35 7.33 31.96
N LEU A 368 5.03 8.28 31.08
CA LEU A 368 5.78 9.52 30.90
C LEU A 368 5.37 10.62 31.88
N LEU A 369 4.09 10.73 32.20
CA LEU A 369 3.54 11.73 33.12
C LEU A 369 3.39 11.14 34.53
N SER A 370 3.70 11.94 35.54
CA SER A 370 3.48 11.52 36.92
C SER A 370 1.99 11.36 37.24
N GLU A 371 1.62 10.28 37.94
CA GLU A 371 0.23 10.00 38.32
C GLU A 371 -0.40 11.16 39.12
N ASN A 372 0.37 11.80 40.01
CA ASN A 372 -0.08 12.94 40.77
C ASN A 372 -0.41 14.13 39.86
N TYR A 373 0.41 14.38 38.81
CA TYR A 373 0.16 15.46 37.87
C TYR A 373 -1.18 15.26 37.13
N LYS A 374 -1.41 14.07 36.60
CA LYS A 374 -2.66 13.76 35.89
C LYS A 374 -3.87 13.92 36.80
N LYS A 375 -3.81 13.28 37.97
CA LYS A 375 -4.90 13.30 38.95
C LYS A 375 -5.21 14.72 39.41
N ASP A 376 -4.20 15.48 39.83
CA ASP A 376 -4.40 16.84 40.37
C ASP A 376 -4.92 17.81 39.29
N THR A 377 -4.41 17.70 38.06
CA THR A 377 -4.86 18.52 36.93
C THR A 377 -6.31 18.19 36.54
N ILE A 378 -6.67 16.91 36.43
CA ILE A 378 -8.04 16.50 36.08
C ILE A 378 -9.01 16.87 37.22
N THR A 379 -8.64 16.70 38.48
CA THR A 379 -9.44 17.09 39.64
C THR A 379 -9.69 18.58 39.63
N TYR A 380 -8.64 19.39 39.41
CA TYR A 380 -8.78 20.85 39.32
C TYR A 380 -9.72 21.30 38.22
N ILE A 381 -9.62 20.68 37.02
CA ILE A 381 -10.52 20.98 35.89
C ILE A 381 -11.99 20.67 36.26
N ASN A 382 -12.23 19.57 36.96
CA ASN A 382 -13.58 19.14 37.36
C ASN A 382 -14.17 20.02 38.47
N GLU A 383 -13.40 20.27 39.55
CA GLU A 383 -13.85 21.08 40.70
C GLU A 383 -14.20 22.53 40.31
N HIS A 384 -13.46 23.08 39.34
CA HIS A 384 -13.69 24.47 38.88
C HIS A 384 -14.62 24.52 37.65
N ASN A 385 -15.20 23.42 37.21
CA ASN A 385 -16.07 23.32 36.04
C ASN A 385 -15.52 24.01 34.78
N LEU A 386 -14.21 23.84 34.51
CA LEU A 386 -13.57 24.55 33.40
C LEU A 386 -14.04 23.95 32.07
N SER A 387 -14.73 24.78 31.27
CA SER A 387 -15.09 24.36 29.88
C SER A 387 -13.88 24.36 28.95
N TYR A 388 -12.96 25.30 29.15
CA TYR A 388 -11.71 25.44 28.41
C TYR A 388 -10.53 25.46 29.35
N VAL A 389 -9.44 24.81 28.95
CA VAL A 389 -8.20 24.74 29.74
C VAL A 389 -7.15 25.66 29.11
N TYR A 390 -6.34 26.28 29.93
CA TYR A 390 -5.26 27.18 29.52
C TYR A 390 -3.91 26.66 29.98
N LYS A 391 -2.82 27.07 29.34
CA LYS A 391 -1.45 26.63 29.67
C LYS A 391 -1.15 26.80 31.15
N LYS A 392 -1.50 27.93 31.75
CA LYS A 392 -1.32 28.21 33.20
C LYS A 392 -2.00 27.17 34.11
N THR A 393 -3.11 26.58 33.67
CA THR A 393 -3.81 25.51 34.42
C THR A 393 -3.00 24.22 34.38
N LEU A 394 -2.42 23.90 33.24
CA LEU A 394 -1.58 22.71 33.01
C LEU A 394 -0.23 22.87 33.74
N ASP A 395 0.32 24.08 33.79
CA ASP A 395 1.59 24.33 34.46
C ASP A 395 1.47 24.37 35.99
N LYS A 396 0.25 24.46 36.55
CA LYS A 396 0.02 24.58 38.00
C LYS A 396 0.59 23.44 38.84
N TYR A 397 0.47 22.20 38.33
CA TYR A 397 0.92 21.00 39.01
C TYR A 397 2.13 20.34 38.32
N LYS A 398 2.66 20.98 37.26
CA LYS A 398 3.77 20.48 36.45
C LYS A 398 5.06 20.43 37.27
N LYS A 399 5.68 19.27 37.35
CA LYS A 399 7.02 19.05 37.87
C LYS A 399 8.05 18.98 36.75
N GLU A 400 9.32 19.05 37.07
CA GLU A 400 10.41 19.03 36.12
C GLU A 400 10.35 17.78 35.19
N LYS A 401 9.99 16.62 35.73
CA LYS A 401 9.80 15.37 34.96
C LYS A 401 8.70 15.51 33.89
N ASP A 402 7.62 16.22 34.18
CA ASP A 402 6.45 16.35 33.31
C ASP A 402 6.62 17.46 32.26
N ALA A 403 7.60 18.36 32.47
CA ALA A 403 7.71 19.60 31.71
C ALA A 403 7.85 19.39 30.22
N THR A 404 8.77 18.54 29.78
CA THR A 404 9.02 18.26 28.35
C THR A 404 7.76 17.76 27.64
N ILE A 405 7.06 16.79 28.25
CA ILE A 405 5.86 16.21 27.66
C ILE A 405 4.73 17.22 27.56
N ILE A 406 4.51 17.99 28.64
CA ILE A 406 3.44 18.99 28.68
C ILE A 406 3.72 20.13 27.70
N ASP A 407 4.96 20.51 27.49
CA ASP A 407 5.33 21.56 26.55
C ASP A 407 5.23 21.08 25.08
N LEU A 408 5.47 19.80 24.82
CA LEU A 408 5.22 19.21 23.50
C LEU A 408 3.72 19.05 23.19
N LEU A 409 2.93 18.65 24.20
CA LEU A 409 1.49 18.43 24.04
C LEU A 409 0.70 19.75 23.96
N PHE A 410 1.08 20.77 24.74
CA PHE A 410 0.29 21.99 24.95
C PHE A 410 1.12 23.22 24.65
N ASP A 411 1.25 23.56 23.38
CA ASP A 411 1.90 24.80 22.93
C ASP A 411 0.88 25.95 22.86
N ASP A 412 1.07 26.98 23.70
CA ASP A 412 0.17 28.13 23.88
C ASP A 412 0.36 29.24 22.82
N GLN A 413 1.15 29.01 21.78
CA GLN A 413 1.37 30.01 20.75
C GLN A 413 0.09 30.28 19.97
N LYS A 414 -0.37 31.53 19.97
CA LYS A 414 -1.42 32.02 19.08
C LYS A 414 -0.93 31.78 17.62
N ASN A 415 -1.70 31.05 16.84
CA ASN A 415 -1.35 30.71 15.44
C ASN A 415 -0.12 29.79 15.30
N ILE A 416 -0.04 28.74 16.12
CA ILE A 416 0.96 27.70 15.94
C ILE A 416 0.90 27.14 14.49
N SER A 417 2.05 27.06 13.82
CA SER A 417 2.09 26.51 12.47
C SER A 417 1.90 24.99 12.47
N VAL A 418 1.25 24.46 11.43
CA VAL A 418 1.11 23.00 11.23
C VAL A 418 2.47 22.31 11.28
N SER A 419 3.50 22.91 10.69
CA SER A 419 4.86 22.37 10.70
C SER A 419 5.41 22.23 12.13
N LYS A 420 5.08 23.15 13.04
CA LYS A 420 5.50 23.06 14.44
C LYS A 420 4.72 21.99 15.19
N LEU A 421 3.41 21.86 14.94
CA LEU A 421 2.60 20.77 15.52
C LEU A 421 3.14 19.40 15.11
N ILE A 422 3.49 19.24 13.82
CA ILE A 422 4.08 17.98 13.32
C ILE A 422 5.43 17.72 14.00
N LYS A 423 6.28 18.71 14.19
CA LYS A 423 7.56 18.55 14.90
C LYS A 423 7.34 18.14 16.35
N ASN A 424 6.44 18.80 17.06
CA ASN A 424 6.14 18.50 18.46
C ASN A 424 5.64 17.05 18.62
N ILE A 425 4.73 16.58 17.73
CA ILE A 425 4.23 15.21 17.81
C ILE A 425 5.32 14.18 17.47
N ILE A 426 6.19 14.45 16.51
CA ILE A 426 7.33 13.60 16.18
C ILE A 426 8.27 13.49 17.37
N GLU A 427 8.63 14.62 18.02
CA GLU A 427 9.47 14.62 19.21
C GLU A 427 8.82 13.85 20.36
N LEU A 428 7.51 14.00 20.56
CA LEU A 428 6.76 13.23 21.55
C LEU A 428 6.82 11.73 21.27
N LEU A 429 6.60 11.32 20.02
CA LEU A 429 6.67 9.91 19.64
C LEU A 429 8.08 9.32 19.82
N LEU A 430 9.14 10.09 19.58
CA LEU A 430 10.52 9.67 19.87
C LEU A 430 10.74 9.47 21.36
N VAL A 431 10.25 10.37 22.23
CA VAL A 431 10.32 10.21 23.69
C VAL A 431 9.54 8.98 24.16
N ILE A 432 8.35 8.73 23.59
CA ILE A 432 7.57 7.52 23.86
C ILE A 432 8.35 6.27 23.47
N LYS A 433 8.94 6.26 22.25
CA LYS A 433 9.76 5.15 21.78
C LYS A 433 10.92 4.86 22.73
N GLU A 434 11.69 5.86 23.12
CA GLU A 434 12.81 5.72 24.07
C GLU A 434 12.36 5.15 25.44
N SER A 435 11.17 5.55 25.92
CA SER A 435 10.60 5.03 27.16
C SER A 435 10.24 3.56 27.04
N LEU A 436 9.58 3.17 25.95
CA LEU A 436 9.16 1.79 25.69
C LEU A 436 10.34 0.84 25.46
N GLU A 437 11.40 1.31 24.80
CA GLU A 437 12.64 0.55 24.61
C GLU A 437 13.34 0.19 25.92
N LYS A 438 13.08 0.96 26.98
CA LYS A 438 13.60 0.71 28.33
C LYS A 438 12.73 -0.27 29.12
N GLU A 439 11.44 -0.37 28.80
CA GLU A 439 10.48 -1.14 29.61
C GLU A 439 10.22 -2.55 29.10
N ASP A 440 10.11 -2.78 27.79
CA ASP A 440 9.94 -4.15 27.26
C ASP A 440 9.93 -4.21 25.70
N ARG A 441 10.54 -5.25 25.11
CA ARG A 441 10.58 -5.47 23.66
C ARG A 441 9.21 -5.71 23.01
N GLU A 442 8.23 -6.19 23.75
CA GLU A 442 6.88 -6.46 23.24
C GLU A 442 6.12 -5.18 22.87
N ASN A 443 6.39 -4.06 23.51
CA ASN A 443 5.78 -2.78 23.22
C ASN A 443 6.39 -2.07 22.00
N LEU A 444 7.57 -2.48 21.55
CA LEU A 444 8.24 -1.96 20.33
C LEU A 444 7.48 -2.25 19.05
N LEU A 445 6.75 -3.36 18.96
CA LEU A 445 5.95 -3.73 17.79
C LEU A 445 4.88 -2.68 17.42
N ASN A 446 4.45 -1.87 18.39
CA ASN A 446 3.47 -0.81 18.17
C ASN A 446 4.08 0.52 17.69
N LEU A 447 5.40 0.66 17.65
CA LEU A 447 6.09 1.91 17.32
C LEU A 447 7.00 1.83 16.09
N GLU A 448 7.33 0.64 15.62
CA GLU A 448 8.13 0.45 14.39
C GLU A 448 7.29 0.41 13.09
N TYR A 449 5.95 0.47 13.20
CA TYR A 449 5.02 0.54 12.08
C TYR A 449 4.49 2.01 11.94
#